data_2be5c0d2842227b5d23eeac105b32c71
#
_entry.id   2be5c0d2842227b5d23eeac105b32c71
#
_cell.length_a   1.000
_cell.length_b   1.000
_cell.length_c   1.000
_cell.angle_alpha   90.00
_cell.angle_beta   90.00
_cell.angle_gamma   90.00
#
_symmetry.space_group_name_H-M   'P 1'
#
loop_
_entity.id
_entity.type
_entity.pdbx_description
1 polymer ?
#
loop_
_entity_poly.entity_id
_entity_poly.type
_entity_poly.pdbx_seq_one_letter_code
_entity_poly.pdbx_strand_id
1 'polypeptide(L)'
;MNKLHRKRQSMSVWLLGIIMVVCICLMNSVTEQGIEDYYMLASCWNIQVNHTEYANVDLGEFRMDAARKGDYVSMQTRLPQKKISNPVLRIYTIHSEVSVELDSQEIYHYGQELNAQNRLLGYGYHFIDLPNDYMGKNLTIQLWVTENNAFTYLETPQIDNELTEMRNYIMQKKVPLAVNLFLIVFGICLLMSSVLFVGRNIKFGQLICVAGFSIGIGCWSLCNYDLIILFTYDMRLKVLMEFISLYVTPVFVLLYFWTDATEKRNRAYRIAYYMAVFCQSMLAALSIIFQAMNLVHLPEMLKYEHILLVLIFSGIIGVAIYDFKNHNIHNQALILGIGIMIVIGLTDIFRFNMDKFNIARHAGRYTSNLCIGALVYVLAQIIDFSTEISKKLYESAQRDILEKMAYTDELTGIANRRRCEEEWDRIEQNDNYGILAFDLNHLKKMNDTYGHESGDKLIRSFAECIQSAFGRHATVGRMGGDEFIVIFEDMTGIDIEEQLESYKKELAKCNKANPDLYISAAYGFCSKAEEPGLEAKEIYRKADGRMYECKVAMKCQRTKE
;
A
#
# COMPACT_ATOMS: atom_id res chain seq x y z
N MET A 1 -20.40 17.09 8.29
CA MET A 1 -19.35 16.25 7.68
C MET A 1 -17.95 16.50 8.25
N ASN A 2 -17.44 17.73 8.31
CA ASN A 2 -16.09 18.04 8.84
C ASN A 2 -15.79 17.56 10.28
N LYS A 3 -16.76 17.53 11.19
CA LYS A 3 -16.56 17.07 12.58
C LYS A 3 -16.33 15.56 12.70
N LEU A 4 -17.04 14.75 11.91
CA LEU A 4 -16.88 13.27 11.92
C LEU A 4 -15.56 12.86 11.29
N HIS A 5 -15.14 13.54 10.24
CA HIS A 5 -13.86 13.30 9.56
C HIS A 5 -12.67 13.67 10.46
N ARG A 6 -12.71 14.81 11.14
CA ARG A 6 -11.71 15.19 12.16
C ARG A 6 -11.65 14.18 13.31
N LYS A 7 -12.82 13.68 13.78
CA LYS A 7 -12.87 12.70 14.88
C LYS A 7 -12.26 11.35 14.48
N ARG A 8 -12.50 10.87 13.22
CA ARG A 8 -11.86 9.65 12.68
C ARG A 8 -10.35 9.81 12.51
N GLN A 9 -9.88 10.94 11.98
CA GLN A 9 -8.45 11.22 11.85
C GLN A 9 -7.74 11.28 13.21
N SER A 10 -8.33 11.95 14.20
CA SER A 10 -7.81 12.00 15.57
C SER A 10 -7.73 10.58 16.17
N MET A 11 -8.74 9.73 15.98
CA MET A 11 -8.77 8.36 16.50
C MET A 11 -7.68 7.49 15.86
N SER A 12 -7.41 7.65 14.55
CA SER A 12 -6.34 6.93 13.85
C SER A 12 -4.95 7.30 14.36
N VAL A 13 -4.73 8.58 14.67
CA VAL A 13 -3.49 9.09 15.27
C VAL A 13 -3.23 8.46 16.65
N TRP A 14 -4.26 8.42 17.51
CA TRP A 14 -4.16 7.77 18.82
C TRP A 14 -3.88 6.26 18.71
N LEU A 15 -4.54 5.59 17.76
CA LEU A 15 -4.33 4.16 17.53
C LEU A 15 -2.89 3.84 17.12
N LEU A 16 -2.30 4.62 16.20
CA LEU A 16 -0.91 4.47 15.79
C LEU A 16 0.06 4.68 16.96
N GLY A 17 -0.18 5.70 17.79
CA GLY A 17 0.61 5.95 19.00
C GLY A 17 0.55 4.78 20.00
N ILE A 18 -0.65 4.23 20.24
CA ILE A 18 -0.85 3.07 21.12
C ILE A 18 -0.12 1.84 20.57
N ILE A 19 -0.24 1.54 19.29
CA ILE A 19 0.46 0.39 18.65
C ILE A 19 1.95 0.53 18.84
N MET A 20 2.52 1.72 18.59
CA MET A 20 3.95 1.98 18.79
C MET A 20 4.38 1.71 20.24
N VAL A 21 3.65 2.25 21.23
CA VAL A 21 3.97 2.05 22.65
C VAL A 21 3.87 0.57 23.02
N VAL A 22 2.83 -0.13 22.58
CA VAL A 22 2.65 -1.57 22.85
C VAL A 22 3.79 -2.39 22.23
N CYS A 23 4.19 -2.10 20.98
CA CYS A 23 5.32 -2.79 20.35
C CYS A 23 6.63 -2.56 21.11
N ILE A 24 6.92 -1.31 21.51
CA ILE A 24 8.11 -0.98 22.30
C ILE A 24 8.09 -1.69 23.67
N CYS A 25 6.94 -1.66 24.36
CA CYS A 25 6.79 -2.38 25.64
C CYS A 25 6.98 -3.88 25.48
N LEU A 26 6.42 -4.50 24.44
CA LEU A 26 6.59 -5.92 24.15
C LEU A 26 8.05 -6.29 23.81
N MET A 27 8.76 -5.42 23.11
CA MET A 27 10.20 -5.63 22.83
C MET A 27 11.05 -5.56 24.10
N ASN A 28 10.71 -4.62 25.00
CA ASN A 28 11.45 -4.43 26.25
C ASN A 28 11.00 -5.38 27.38
N SER A 29 9.84 -6.05 27.27
CA SER A 29 9.30 -6.96 28.30
C SER A 29 9.81 -8.39 28.21
N VAL A 30 10.77 -8.67 27.35
CA VAL A 30 11.43 -9.98 27.29
C VAL A 30 12.37 -10.10 28.50
N THR A 31 11.80 -10.46 29.63
CA THR A 31 12.56 -10.87 30.79
C THR A 31 13.30 -12.17 30.50
N GLU A 32 14.53 -12.23 30.94
CA GLU A 32 15.41 -13.39 30.93
C GLU A 32 14.84 -14.55 31.79
N GLN A 33 13.63 -15.02 31.51
CA GLN A 33 13.07 -16.18 32.21
C GLN A 33 13.46 -17.46 31.48
N GLY A 34 14.38 -18.21 32.09
CA GLY A 34 14.53 -19.64 31.88
C GLY A 34 15.63 -20.09 30.94
N ILE A 35 16.87 -19.66 31.16
CA ILE A 35 18.03 -20.23 30.47
C ILE A 35 19.05 -20.64 31.51
N GLU A 36 19.00 -21.89 31.95
CA GLU A 36 19.95 -22.41 32.97
C GLU A 36 21.21 -23.10 32.39
N ASP A 37 21.28 -23.36 31.08
CA ASP A 37 22.32 -24.21 30.49
C ASP A 37 23.25 -23.53 29.48
N TYR A 38 23.54 -22.24 29.65
CA TYR A 38 24.56 -21.59 28.85
C TYR A 38 25.75 -21.10 29.71
N TYR A 39 26.88 -20.88 29.07
CA TYR A 39 28.07 -20.31 29.70
C TYR A 39 28.67 -19.21 28.81
N MET A 40 28.72 -17.98 29.31
CA MET A 40 29.38 -16.87 28.63
C MET A 40 30.86 -16.85 28.92
N LEU A 41 31.69 -16.83 27.88
CA LEU A 41 33.15 -16.76 27.99
C LEU A 41 33.58 -15.27 28.04
N ALA A 42 33.16 -14.53 29.09
CA ALA A 42 33.37 -13.10 29.17
C ALA A 42 34.80 -12.74 29.59
N SER A 43 35.38 -13.45 30.53
CA SER A 43 36.63 -13.07 31.21
C SER A 43 37.76 -14.04 30.92
N CYS A 44 38.96 -13.67 31.34
CA CYS A 44 40.19 -14.46 31.24
C CYS A 44 40.69 -14.72 29.81
N TRP A 45 40.53 -13.75 28.93
CA TRP A 45 41.05 -13.81 27.58
C TRP A 45 42.47 -13.22 27.47
N ASN A 46 43.34 -13.90 26.76
CA ASN A 46 44.58 -13.33 26.24
C ASN A 46 44.33 -12.97 24.78
N ILE A 47 44.44 -11.69 24.44
CA ILE A 47 44.12 -11.16 23.12
C ILE A 47 45.40 -10.59 22.52
N GLN A 48 45.66 -10.97 21.28
CA GLN A 48 46.69 -10.37 20.46
C GLN A 48 46.04 -9.65 19.28
N VAL A 49 46.31 -8.35 19.14
CA VAL A 49 45.91 -7.55 17.98
C VAL A 49 47.17 -7.15 17.24
N ASN A 50 47.41 -7.75 16.08
CA ASN A 50 48.67 -7.64 15.34
C ASN A 50 49.90 -7.98 16.23
N HIS A 51 50.65 -6.96 16.67
CA HIS A 51 51.82 -7.11 17.50
C HIS A 51 51.60 -6.72 18.97
N THR A 52 50.39 -6.32 19.34
CA THR A 52 50.05 -5.86 20.68
C THR A 52 49.32 -6.96 21.45
N GLU A 53 49.81 -7.30 22.65
CA GLU A 53 49.22 -8.33 23.50
C GLU A 53 48.49 -7.71 24.69
N TYR A 54 47.36 -8.27 25.04
CA TYR A 54 46.51 -7.93 26.18
C TYR A 54 46.26 -9.20 26.97
N ALA A 55 46.63 -9.24 28.24
CA ALA A 55 46.50 -10.42 29.09
C ALA A 55 45.32 -10.26 30.05
N ASN A 56 44.59 -11.36 30.31
CA ASN A 56 43.51 -11.47 31.27
C ASN A 56 42.42 -10.42 31.08
N VAL A 57 41.93 -10.29 29.86
CA VAL A 57 40.95 -9.28 29.44
C VAL A 57 39.52 -9.77 29.68
N ASP A 58 38.62 -8.85 30.08
CA ASP A 58 37.17 -9.03 29.99
C ASP A 58 36.67 -8.47 28.65
N LEU A 59 36.03 -9.30 27.83
CA LEU A 59 35.56 -8.90 26.51
C LEU A 59 34.43 -7.84 26.56
N GLY A 60 33.64 -7.83 27.63
CA GLY A 60 32.61 -6.81 27.82
C GLY A 60 33.17 -5.39 27.94
N GLU A 61 34.39 -5.29 28.50
CA GLU A 61 35.10 -4.01 28.70
C GLU A 61 36.17 -3.74 27.64
N PHE A 62 36.60 -4.76 26.89
CA PHE A 62 37.66 -4.63 25.89
C PHE A 62 37.24 -3.77 24.71
N ARG A 63 38.09 -2.82 24.36
CA ARG A 63 37.92 -1.98 23.18
C ARG A 63 39.25 -1.82 22.48
N MET A 64 39.21 -1.74 21.17
CA MET A 64 40.33 -1.54 20.29
C MET A 64 40.04 -0.43 19.27
N ASP A 65 41.05 0.07 18.62
CA ASP A 65 40.89 0.91 17.45
C ASP A 65 40.10 0.16 16.37
N ALA A 66 39.39 0.90 15.51
CA ALA A 66 38.61 0.28 14.45
C ALA A 66 39.48 -0.62 13.57
N ALA A 67 39.16 -1.91 13.56
CA ALA A 67 39.89 -2.93 12.83
C ALA A 67 39.92 -2.62 11.33
N ARG A 68 41.13 -2.73 10.73
CA ARG A 68 41.37 -2.42 9.31
C ARG A 68 41.61 -3.69 8.51
N LYS A 69 41.38 -3.62 7.23
CA LYS A 69 41.70 -4.71 6.31
C LYS A 69 43.17 -5.12 6.46
N GLY A 70 43.38 -6.41 6.67
CA GLY A 70 44.71 -7.00 6.90
C GLY A 70 45.11 -7.12 8.37
N ASP A 71 44.35 -6.57 9.32
CA ASP A 71 44.60 -6.78 10.74
C ASP A 71 44.34 -8.23 11.12
N TYR A 72 45.15 -8.72 12.05
CA TYR A 72 45.06 -10.05 12.66
C TYR A 72 44.72 -9.94 14.14
N VAL A 73 43.70 -10.68 14.57
CA VAL A 73 43.30 -10.76 15.98
C VAL A 73 43.26 -12.21 16.41
N SER A 74 44.01 -12.55 17.46
CA SER A 74 43.99 -13.87 18.09
C SER A 74 43.50 -13.74 19.53
N MET A 75 42.55 -14.60 19.90
CA MET A 75 41.92 -14.62 21.22
C MET A 75 42.10 -16.01 21.82
N GLN A 76 42.61 -16.09 23.04
CA GLN A 76 42.88 -17.36 23.72
C GLN A 76 42.28 -17.38 25.13
N THR A 77 41.55 -18.45 25.47
CA THR A 77 41.04 -18.70 26.83
C THR A 77 40.95 -20.17 27.14
N ARG A 78 40.90 -20.51 28.42
CA ARG A 78 40.67 -21.88 28.86
C ARG A 78 39.19 -22.13 29.09
N LEU A 79 38.64 -23.18 28.46
CA LEU A 79 37.25 -23.55 28.59
C LEU A 79 36.85 -23.99 30.02
N PRO A 80 35.62 -23.73 30.46
CA PRO A 80 35.15 -24.04 31.81
C PRO A 80 35.08 -25.55 32.05
N GLN A 81 35.09 -25.94 33.34
CA GLN A 81 34.85 -27.31 33.77
C GLN A 81 33.37 -27.67 33.87
N LYS A 82 32.48 -26.82 33.37
CA LYS A 82 31.03 -27.05 33.34
C LYS A 82 30.67 -27.95 32.15
N LYS A 83 29.99 -29.07 32.40
CA LYS A 83 29.51 -29.96 31.34
C LYS A 83 28.17 -29.47 30.79
N ILE A 84 28.10 -29.28 29.50
CA ILE A 84 26.88 -28.98 28.75
C ILE A 84 26.63 -30.16 27.79
N SER A 85 25.39 -30.60 27.67
CA SER A 85 25.03 -31.67 26.74
C SER A 85 25.00 -31.13 25.33
N ASN A 86 25.56 -31.85 24.36
CA ASN A 86 25.67 -31.40 22.96
C ASN A 86 26.15 -29.94 22.88
N PRO A 87 27.39 -29.67 23.35
CA PRO A 87 27.86 -28.30 23.48
C PRO A 87 28.16 -27.67 22.12
N VAL A 88 27.60 -26.49 21.89
CA VAL A 88 27.84 -25.66 20.70
C VAL A 88 28.48 -24.34 21.14
N LEU A 89 29.60 -24.01 20.56
CA LEU A 89 30.27 -22.71 20.70
C LEU A 89 29.65 -21.74 19.70
N ARG A 90 29.03 -20.67 20.20
CA ARG A 90 28.55 -19.55 19.41
C ARG A 90 29.54 -18.41 19.45
N ILE A 91 30.03 -18.01 18.28
CA ILE A 91 30.87 -16.84 18.09
C ILE A 91 30.24 -15.91 17.04
N TYR A 92 30.55 -14.64 17.15
CA TYR A 92 30.10 -13.63 16.17
C TYR A 92 31.30 -13.00 15.50
N THR A 93 31.32 -12.95 14.19
CA THR A 93 32.40 -12.31 13.42
C THR A 93 31.84 -11.23 12.49
N ILE A 94 32.66 -10.21 12.24
CA ILE A 94 32.32 -9.10 11.35
C ILE A 94 33.42 -9.00 10.31
N HIS A 95 33.07 -9.30 9.05
CA HIS A 95 33.96 -9.17 7.91
C HIS A 95 35.35 -9.73 8.11
N SER A 96 35.43 -10.92 8.70
CA SER A 96 36.67 -11.57 9.00
C SER A 96 36.66 -13.04 8.62
N GLU A 97 37.75 -13.54 8.07
CA GLU A 97 38.04 -14.95 8.05
C GLU A 97 38.25 -15.42 9.47
N VAL A 98 37.77 -16.59 9.84
CA VAL A 98 37.90 -17.13 11.19
C VAL A 98 38.39 -18.56 11.18
N SER A 99 39.35 -18.86 12.07
CA SER A 99 39.74 -20.21 12.45
C SER A 99 39.56 -20.40 13.95
N VAL A 100 39.04 -21.56 14.33
CA VAL A 100 38.84 -21.94 15.73
C VAL A 100 39.59 -23.23 16.03
N GLU A 101 40.45 -23.18 17.03
CA GLU A 101 41.27 -24.30 17.47
C GLU A 101 40.95 -24.69 18.92
N LEU A 102 41.03 -25.97 19.20
CA LEU A 102 40.92 -26.56 20.54
C LEU A 102 42.18 -27.37 20.83
N ASP A 103 43.00 -26.96 21.84
CA ASP A 103 44.32 -27.51 22.13
C ASP A 103 45.19 -27.62 20.86
N SER A 104 45.23 -26.55 20.03
CA SER A 104 45.98 -26.46 18.78
C SER A 104 45.49 -27.39 17.65
N GLN A 105 44.32 -28.02 17.80
CA GLN A 105 43.66 -28.73 16.71
C GLN A 105 42.57 -27.85 16.13
N GLU A 106 42.62 -27.54 14.82
CA GLU A 106 41.57 -26.80 14.14
C GLU A 106 40.28 -27.62 14.13
N ILE A 107 39.20 -27.02 14.64
CA ILE A 107 37.86 -27.60 14.68
C ILE A 107 36.90 -26.88 13.75
N TYR A 108 37.22 -25.66 13.30
CA TYR A 108 36.38 -24.88 12.42
C TYR A 108 37.18 -23.85 11.65
N HIS A 109 36.87 -23.68 10.37
CA HIS A 109 37.43 -22.63 9.51
C HIS A 109 36.35 -22.07 8.57
N TYR A 110 36.29 -20.73 8.42
CA TYR A 110 35.40 -20.06 7.51
C TYR A 110 36.08 -18.90 6.80
N GLY A 111 35.86 -18.79 5.51
CA GLY A 111 36.18 -17.59 4.74
C GLY A 111 37.49 -17.59 3.98
N GLN A 112 38.35 -18.62 4.10
CA GLN A 112 39.67 -18.68 3.48
C GLN A 112 39.60 -18.49 1.93
N GLU A 113 38.76 -19.24 1.24
CA GLU A 113 38.64 -19.14 -0.21
C GLU A 113 38.09 -17.77 -0.65
N LEU A 114 37.17 -17.23 0.14
CA LEU A 114 36.55 -15.93 -0.12
C LEU A 114 37.54 -14.79 0.07
N ASN A 115 38.33 -14.85 1.14
CA ASN A 115 39.36 -13.88 1.43
C ASN A 115 40.47 -13.91 0.36
N ALA A 116 40.92 -15.11 -0.06
CA ALA A 116 41.87 -15.27 -1.15
C ALA A 116 41.40 -14.67 -2.49
N GLN A 117 40.07 -14.66 -2.75
CA GLN A 117 39.44 -14.05 -3.92
C GLN A 117 39.02 -12.58 -3.71
N ASN A 118 39.37 -11.98 -2.56
CA ASN A 118 38.94 -10.65 -2.14
C ASN A 118 37.41 -10.45 -2.24
N ARG A 119 36.62 -11.47 -1.89
CA ARG A 119 35.17 -11.43 -1.88
C ARG A 119 34.63 -11.06 -0.49
N LEU A 120 33.48 -10.44 -0.46
CA LEU A 120 32.78 -10.10 0.78
C LEU A 120 32.49 -11.37 1.60
N LEU A 121 32.97 -11.43 2.87
CA LEU A 121 32.72 -12.56 3.78
C LEU A 121 31.36 -12.45 4.49
N GLY A 122 30.97 -11.22 4.80
CA GLY A 122 29.78 -10.96 5.58
C GLY A 122 30.05 -10.87 7.08
N TYR A 123 28.99 -10.92 7.86
CA TYR A 123 29.03 -10.94 9.32
C TYR A 123 27.85 -11.74 9.88
N GLY A 124 28.06 -12.37 11.05
CA GLY A 124 27.02 -13.19 11.66
C GLY A 124 27.54 -14.14 12.72
N TYR A 125 26.63 -14.98 13.21
CA TYR A 125 26.93 -16.04 14.15
C TYR A 125 27.44 -17.28 13.45
N HIS A 126 28.53 -17.86 14.01
CA HIS A 126 29.00 -19.21 13.73
C HIS A 126 28.58 -20.11 14.89
N PHE A 127 28.03 -21.28 14.56
CA PHE A 127 27.67 -22.31 15.53
C PHE A 127 28.62 -23.50 15.29
N ILE A 128 29.44 -23.80 16.27
CA ILE A 128 30.54 -24.73 16.15
C ILE A 128 30.39 -25.84 17.17
N ASP A 129 30.21 -27.05 16.69
CA ASP A 129 30.06 -28.22 17.56
C ASP A 129 31.35 -28.45 18.34
N LEU A 130 31.26 -28.48 19.66
CA LEU A 130 32.40 -28.81 20.53
C LEU A 130 32.41 -30.32 20.83
N PRO A 131 33.59 -30.94 20.89
CA PRO A 131 33.70 -32.34 21.29
C PRO A 131 33.29 -32.49 22.77
N ASN A 132 32.80 -33.65 23.15
CA ASN A 132 32.30 -33.90 24.52
C ASN A 132 33.37 -33.75 25.62
N ASP A 133 34.63 -33.78 25.25
CA ASP A 133 35.80 -33.63 26.13
C ASP A 133 36.41 -32.21 26.11
N TYR A 134 35.62 -31.20 25.72
CA TYR A 134 36.07 -29.79 25.60
C TYR A 134 36.48 -29.14 26.93
N MET A 135 35.99 -29.68 28.04
CA MET A 135 36.20 -29.08 29.37
C MET A 135 37.67 -28.92 29.72
N GLY A 136 38.06 -27.70 30.12
CA GLY A 136 39.40 -27.35 30.51
C GLY A 136 40.44 -27.29 29.39
N LYS A 137 40.06 -27.51 28.12
CA LYS A 137 40.94 -27.31 26.95
C LYS A 137 41.16 -25.83 26.65
N ASN A 138 42.23 -25.54 25.94
CA ASN A 138 42.51 -24.18 25.48
C ASN A 138 41.78 -23.93 24.17
N LEU A 139 40.94 -22.90 24.16
CA LEU A 139 40.24 -22.39 22.97
C LEU A 139 41.04 -21.22 22.38
N THR A 140 41.33 -21.30 21.09
CA THR A 140 41.96 -20.22 20.33
C THR A 140 41.02 -19.83 19.17
N ILE A 141 40.71 -18.55 19.05
CA ILE A 141 39.94 -17.98 17.95
C ILE A 141 40.84 -16.99 17.22
N GLN A 142 41.00 -17.17 15.92
CA GLN A 142 41.85 -16.34 15.08
C GLN A 142 40.98 -15.66 14.02
N LEU A 143 41.17 -14.34 13.85
CA LEU A 143 40.40 -13.52 12.91
C LEU A 143 41.36 -12.78 11.98
N TRP A 144 41.15 -12.87 10.67
CA TRP A 144 41.81 -12.06 9.65
C TRP A 144 40.79 -11.09 9.06
N VAL A 145 40.99 -9.80 9.35
CA VAL A 145 40.02 -8.76 8.98
C VAL A 145 40.09 -8.45 7.48
N THR A 146 38.94 -8.49 6.79
CA THR A 146 38.90 -8.32 5.34
C THR A 146 38.35 -6.97 4.89
N GLU A 147 37.75 -6.19 5.80
CA GLU A 147 37.14 -4.87 5.51
C GLU A 147 37.66 -3.79 6.44
N ASN A 148 37.69 -2.53 5.98
CA ASN A 148 38.06 -1.40 6.81
C ASN A 148 36.94 -1.01 7.78
N ASN A 149 37.33 -0.60 9.00
CA ASN A 149 36.39 -0.22 10.06
C ASN A 149 35.38 -1.33 10.38
N ALA A 150 35.84 -2.59 10.42
CA ALA A 150 34.99 -3.74 10.63
C ALA A 150 34.33 -3.72 12.01
N PHE A 151 35.15 -3.60 13.07
CA PHE A 151 34.67 -3.59 14.46
C PHE A 151 35.66 -2.85 15.39
N THR A 152 35.15 -2.43 16.55
CA THR A 152 35.92 -1.79 17.63
C THR A 152 35.87 -2.59 18.94
N TYR A 153 35.10 -3.67 18.95
CA TYR A 153 34.93 -4.58 20.10
C TYR A 153 34.78 -6.02 19.61
N LEU A 154 35.00 -6.96 20.51
CA LEU A 154 34.80 -8.39 20.24
C LEU A 154 33.58 -8.86 21.00
N GLU A 155 32.64 -9.54 20.32
CA GLU A 155 31.46 -10.09 20.97
C GLU A 155 31.87 -11.30 21.83
N THR A 156 31.24 -11.42 23.01
CA THR A 156 31.55 -12.49 23.97
C THR A 156 31.07 -13.83 23.43
N PRO A 157 31.97 -14.81 23.21
CA PRO A 157 31.59 -16.15 22.83
C PRO A 157 30.79 -16.85 23.93
N GLN A 158 29.91 -17.75 23.52
CA GLN A 158 28.98 -18.45 24.40
C GLN A 158 29.00 -19.94 24.09
N ILE A 159 28.91 -20.78 25.12
CA ILE A 159 28.67 -22.22 24.95
C ILE A 159 27.27 -22.53 25.40
N ASP A 160 26.48 -23.13 24.51
CA ASP A 160 25.09 -23.50 24.71
C ASP A 160 24.83 -24.98 24.41
N ASN A 161 23.67 -25.45 24.80
CA ASN A 161 23.14 -26.72 24.30
C ASN A 161 22.46 -26.50 22.94
N GLU A 162 22.82 -27.30 21.95
CA GLU A 162 22.28 -27.24 20.58
C GLU A 162 20.76 -27.09 20.48
N LEU A 163 20.01 -27.86 21.30
CA LEU A 163 18.55 -27.87 21.26
C LEU A 163 17.90 -26.63 21.90
N THR A 164 18.54 -26.08 22.92
CA THR A 164 17.97 -24.95 23.68
C THR A 164 18.37 -23.61 23.07
N GLU A 165 19.50 -23.53 22.39
CA GLU A 165 20.03 -22.30 21.85
C GLU A 165 19.10 -21.66 20.80
N MET A 166 18.71 -22.42 19.77
CA MET A 166 17.84 -21.91 18.71
C MET A 166 16.48 -21.48 19.25
N ARG A 167 15.93 -22.24 20.20
CA ARG A 167 14.67 -21.88 20.87
C ARG A 167 14.80 -20.54 21.61
N ASN A 168 15.86 -20.39 22.40
CA ASN A 168 16.11 -19.18 23.19
C ASN A 168 16.35 -17.97 22.29
N TYR A 169 17.10 -18.16 21.21
CA TYR A 169 17.35 -17.16 20.18
C TYR A 169 16.05 -16.64 19.55
N ILE A 170 15.14 -17.54 19.15
CA ILE A 170 13.84 -17.17 18.58
C ILE A 170 12.98 -16.44 19.63
N MET A 171 12.94 -16.96 20.87
CA MET A 171 12.11 -16.38 21.93
C MET A 171 12.53 -14.96 22.31
N GLN A 172 13.83 -14.67 22.34
CA GLN A 172 14.34 -13.32 22.58
C GLN A 172 14.00 -12.34 21.46
N LYS A 173 13.87 -12.83 20.22
CA LYS A 173 13.60 -12.01 19.03
C LYS A 173 12.21 -12.20 18.43
N LYS A 174 11.25 -12.77 19.18
CA LYS A 174 9.89 -13.09 18.69
C LYS A 174 9.14 -11.88 18.13
N VAL A 175 9.27 -10.70 18.74
CA VAL A 175 8.56 -9.50 18.28
C VAL A 175 9.16 -8.97 16.97
N PRO A 176 10.48 -8.72 16.85
CA PRO A 176 11.08 -8.40 15.55
C PRO A 176 10.75 -9.43 14.47
N LEU A 177 10.80 -10.72 14.79
CA LEU A 177 10.47 -11.79 13.83
C LEU A 177 9.03 -11.64 13.31
N ALA A 178 8.05 -11.50 14.21
CA ALA A 178 6.65 -11.35 13.84
C ALA A 178 6.40 -10.09 13.00
N VAL A 179 6.98 -8.95 13.39
CA VAL A 179 6.84 -7.67 12.67
C VAL A 179 7.44 -7.77 11.28
N ASN A 180 8.65 -8.32 11.15
CA ASN A 180 9.34 -8.41 9.85
C ASN A 180 8.64 -9.37 8.89
N LEU A 181 8.19 -10.53 9.38
CA LEU A 181 7.38 -11.47 8.57
C LEU A 181 6.06 -10.83 8.13
N PHE A 182 5.40 -10.12 9.05
CA PHE A 182 4.18 -9.37 8.69
C PHE A 182 4.46 -8.36 7.57
N LEU A 183 5.51 -7.54 7.69
CA LEU A 183 5.85 -6.53 6.68
C LEU A 183 6.13 -7.16 5.29
N ILE A 184 6.87 -8.28 5.26
CA ILE A 184 7.20 -8.97 4.01
C ILE A 184 5.95 -9.57 3.38
N VAL A 185 5.17 -10.36 4.13
CA VAL A 185 3.95 -11.02 3.64
C VAL A 185 2.92 -9.98 3.19
N PHE A 186 2.72 -8.94 4.00
CA PHE A 186 1.82 -7.83 3.66
C PHE A 186 2.24 -7.13 2.36
N GLY A 187 3.54 -6.83 2.21
CA GLY A 187 4.06 -6.24 0.98
C GLY A 187 3.86 -7.13 -0.25
N ILE A 188 4.09 -8.44 -0.14
CA ILE A 188 3.82 -9.40 -1.22
C ILE A 188 2.33 -9.43 -1.58
N CYS A 189 1.43 -9.48 -0.58
CA CYS A 189 -0.02 -9.44 -0.81
C CYS A 189 -0.46 -8.14 -1.50
N LEU A 190 0.10 -6.99 -1.11
CA LEU A 190 -0.15 -5.71 -1.78
C LEU A 190 0.35 -5.71 -3.22
N LEU A 191 1.53 -6.25 -3.48
CA LEU A 191 2.09 -6.33 -4.83
C LEU A 191 1.21 -7.21 -5.73
N MET A 192 0.77 -8.35 -5.25
CA MET A 192 -0.15 -9.24 -5.97
C MET A 192 -1.50 -8.57 -6.21
N SER A 193 -2.07 -7.93 -5.19
CA SER A 193 -3.36 -7.25 -5.32
C SER A 193 -3.29 -6.04 -6.25
N SER A 194 -2.14 -5.37 -6.35
CA SER A 194 -1.96 -4.21 -7.23
C SER A 194 -2.23 -4.54 -8.69
N VAL A 195 -1.98 -5.78 -9.14
CA VAL A 195 -2.28 -6.25 -10.50
C VAL A 195 -3.77 -6.16 -10.82
N LEU A 196 -4.66 -6.37 -9.82
CA LEU A 196 -6.12 -6.29 -9.99
C LEU A 196 -6.62 -4.86 -10.24
N PHE A 197 -5.80 -3.86 -9.94
CA PHE A 197 -6.14 -2.44 -10.08
C PHE A 197 -5.55 -1.78 -11.34
N VAL A 198 -4.83 -2.55 -12.17
CA VAL A 198 -4.33 -2.08 -13.46
C VAL A 198 -5.50 -1.65 -14.34
N GLY A 199 -5.47 -0.43 -14.88
CA GLY A 199 -6.53 0.12 -15.74
C GLY A 199 -7.75 0.70 -14.99
N ARG A 200 -7.82 0.61 -13.65
CA ARG A 200 -8.80 1.35 -12.84
C ARG A 200 -8.15 2.65 -12.34
N ASN A 201 -8.91 3.74 -12.28
CA ASN A 201 -8.44 5.08 -11.82
C ASN A 201 -7.99 5.12 -10.33
N ILE A 202 -7.37 4.06 -9.84
CA ILE A 202 -6.79 3.94 -8.52
C ILE A 202 -5.29 4.19 -8.64
N LYS A 203 -4.70 4.85 -7.66
CA LYS A 203 -3.27 5.19 -7.62
C LYS A 203 -2.38 3.94 -7.49
N PHE A 204 -2.38 3.12 -8.55
CA PHE A 204 -1.63 1.87 -8.68
C PHE A 204 -0.16 2.00 -8.28
N GLY A 205 0.53 3.06 -8.75
CA GLY A 205 1.93 3.31 -8.41
C GLY A 205 2.19 3.47 -6.91
N GLN A 206 1.25 4.04 -6.16
CA GLN A 206 1.40 4.19 -4.71
C GLN A 206 1.34 2.83 -4.00
N LEU A 207 0.47 1.90 -4.44
CA LEU A 207 0.41 0.54 -3.88
C LEU A 207 1.73 -0.22 -4.09
N ILE A 208 2.34 -0.10 -5.26
CA ILE A 208 3.66 -0.70 -5.54
C ILE A 208 4.72 -0.09 -4.62
N CYS A 209 4.69 1.23 -4.39
CA CYS A 209 5.64 1.88 -3.50
C CYS A 209 5.48 1.40 -2.05
N VAL A 210 4.25 1.26 -1.54
CA VAL A 210 4.00 0.70 -0.20
C VAL A 210 4.46 -0.74 -0.11
N ALA A 211 4.19 -1.56 -1.12
CA ALA A 211 4.62 -2.94 -1.19
C ALA A 211 6.15 -3.07 -1.20
N GLY A 212 6.82 -2.31 -2.07
CA GLY A 212 8.27 -2.28 -2.18
C GLY A 212 8.95 -1.81 -0.88
N PHE A 213 8.43 -0.76 -0.26
CA PHE A 213 8.89 -0.30 1.05
C PHE A 213 8.72 -1.40 2.12
N SER A 214 7.53 -2.01 2.21
CA SER A 214 7.24 -3.03 3.24
C SER A 214 8.14 -4.26 3.09
N ILE A 215 8.33 -4.77 1.87
CA ILE A 215 9.23 -5.90 1.60
C ILE A 215 10.68 -5.50 1.91
N GLY A 216 11.13 -4.36 1.41
CA GLY A 216 12.51 -3.91 1.57
C GLY A 216 12.90 -3.71 3.04
N ILE A 217 12.09 -2.99 3.82
CA ILE A 217 12.38 -2.75 5.22
C ILE A 217 12.25 -4.03 6.07
N GLY A 218 11.31 -4.91 5.72
CA GLY A 218 11.16 -6.21 6.38
C GLY A 218 12.36 -7.12 6.13
N CYS A 219 12.86 -7.19 4.89
CA CYS A 219 14.08 -7.94 4.54
C CYS A 219 15.32 -7.36 5.22
N TRP A 220 15.51 -6.02 5.15
CA TRP A 220 16.62 -5.35 5.84
C TRP A 220 16.62 -5.66 7.33
N SER A 221 15.48 -5.47 7.99
CA SER A 221 15.38 -5.67 9.43
C SER A 221 15.53 -7.13 9.83
N LEU A 222 15.00 -8.08 9.03
CA LEU A 222 15.21 -9.52 9.26
C LEU A 222 16.71 -9.88 9.27
N CYS A 223 17.48 -9.31 8.34
CA CYS A 223 18.93 -9.49 8.27
C CYS A 223 19.66 -8.78 9.41
N ASN A 224 19.29 -7.54 9.73
CA ASN A 224 19.89 -6.73 10.78
C ASN A 224 19.75 -7.34 12.19
N TYR A 225 18.61 -8.01 12.45
CA TYR A 225 18.40 -8.79 13.69
C TYR A 225 19.03 -10.19 13.66
N ASP A 226 19.75 -10.57 12.60
CA ASP A 226 20.26 -11.93 12.32
C ASP A 226 19.18 -13.01 12.23
N LEU A 227 17.92 -12.64 12.08
CA LEU A 227 16.81 -13.58 12.00
C LEU A 227 16.80 -14.37 10.68
N ILE A 228 17.53 -13.90 9.68
CA ILE A 228 17.70 -14.63 8.41
C ILE A 228 18.37 -16.00 8.58
N ILE A 229 19.09 -16.21 9.68
CA ILE A 229 19.70 -17.51 10.02
C ILE A 229 18.67 -18.64 10.14
N LEU A 230 17.40 -18.31 10.42
CA LEU A 230 16.30 -19.27 10.41
C LEU A 230 15.99 -19.83 9.03
N PHE A 231 16.49 -19.20 7.96
CA PHE A 231 16.24 -19.55 6.56
C PHE A 231 17.52 -19.93 5.80
N THR A 232 18.64 -19.33 6.16
CA THR A 232 19.93 -19.60 5.52
C THR A 232 21.10 -19.27 6.43
N TYR A 233 22.15 -20.09 6.37
CA TYR A 233 23.45 -19.85 7.05
C TYR A 233 24.45 -19.11 6.15
N ASP A 234 24.08 -18.75 4.91
CA ASP A 234 24.98 -18.00 4.02
C ASP A 234 25.08 -16.52 4.46
N MET A 235 26.19 -16.18 5.12
CA MET A 235 26.45 -14.82 5.60
C MET A 235 26.58 -13.80 4.47
N ARG A 236 27.05 -14.21 3.28
CA ARG A 236 27.13 -13.31 2.11
C ARG A 236 25.75 -12.95 1.61
N LEU A 237 24.88 -13.96 1.46
CA LEU A 237 23.49 -13.73 1.05
C LEU A 237 22.78 -12.80 2.05
N LYS A 238 22.99 -13.02 3.36
CA LYS A 238 22.48 -12.12 4.41
C LYS A 238 22.91 -10.68 4.15
N VAL A 239 24.20 -10.43 4.01
CA VAL A 239 24.76 -9.08 3.86
C VAL A 239 24.30 -8.45 2.55
N LEU A 240 24.26 -9.18 1.45
CA LEU A 240 23.73 -8.70 0.19
C LEU A 240 22.26 -8.28 0.32
N MET A 241 21.41 -9.13 0.92
CA MET A 241 20.00 -8.82 1.16
C MET A 241 19.84 -7.58 2.04
N GLU A 242 20.63 -7.48 3.12
CA GLU A 242 20.58 -6.37 4.05
C GLU A 242 20.89 -5.03 3.37
N PHE A 243 22.04 -4.92 2.73
CA PHE A 243 22.47 -3.65 2.14
C PHE A 243 21.69 -3.29 0.87
N ILE A 244 21.36 -4.25 0.02
CA ILE A 244 20.52 -3.99 -1.16
C ILE A 244 19.14 -3.47 -0.71
N SER A 245 18.53 -4.11 0.29
CA SER A 245 17.25 -3.66 0.84
C SER A 245 17.36 -2.27 1.44
N LEU A 246 18.43 -1.97 2.19
CA LEU A 246 18.68 -0.66 2.80
C LEU A 246 18.77 0.45 1.77
N TYR A 247 19.50 0.23 0.67
CA TYR A 247 19.75 1.25 -0.36
C TYR A 247 18.56 1.46 -1.29
N VAL A 248 17.76 0.40 -1.55
CA VAL A 248 16.62 0.47 -2.47
C VAL A 248 15.35 0.98 -1.77
N THR A 249 15.15 0.65 -0.50
CA THR A 249 13.91 0.99 0.23
C THR A 249 13.58 2.49 0.26
N PRO A 250 14.52 3.43 0.44
CA PRO A 250 14.23 4.87 0.43
C PRO A 250 13.69 5.38 -0.92
N VAL A 251 14.04 4.71 -2.03
CA VAL A 251 13.50 5.05 -3.36
C VAL A 251 11.97 4.90 -3.37
N PHE A 252 11.43 3.82 -2.78
CA PHE A 252 9.99 3.60 -2.68
C PHE A 252 9.30 4.65 -1.81
N VAL A 253 9.94 5.11 -0.73
CA VAL A 253 9.43 6.21 0.10
C VAL A 253 9.32 7.49 -0.73
N LEU A 254 10.35 7.83 -1.47
CA LEU A 254 10.35 9.00 -2.33
C LEU A 254 9.28 8.88 -3.43
N LEU A 255 9.24 7.77 -4.15
CA LEU A 255 8.29 7.56 -5.25
C LEU A 255 6.81 7.57 -4.79
N TYR A 256 6.53 7.24 -3.53
CA TYR A 256 5.18 7.35 -2.98
C TYR A 256 4.63 8.78 -3.07
N PHE A 257 5.48 9.79 -2.90
CA PHE A 257 5.11 11.20 -2.96
C PHE A 257 5.19 11.81 -4.37
N TRP A 258 5.42 11.00 -5.41
CA TRP A 258 5.63 11.48 -6.79
C TRP A 258 4.54 12.44 -7.25
N THR A 259 3.28 12.04 -7.17
CA THR A 259 2.14 12.85 -7.65
C THR A 259 2.01 14.17 -6.89
N ASP A 260 2.15 14.14 -5.55
CA ASP A 260 2.09 15.36 -4.74
C ASP A 260 3.24 16.31 -5.08
N ALA A 261 4.45 15.78 -5.21
CA ALA A 261 5.65 16.57 -5.50
C ALA A 261 5.62 17.21 -6.89
N THR A 262 5.08 16.51 -7.90
CA THR A 262 5.13 16.96 -9.29
C THR A 262 3.97 17.87 -9.69
N GLU A 263 2.77 17.64 -9.15
CA GLU A 263 1.56 18.34 -9.57
C GLU A 263 1.23 19.55 -8.70
N LYS A 264 1.50 19.45 -7.38
CA LYS A 264 1.02 20.45 -6.40
C LYS A 264 2.08 21.45 -5.93
N ARG A 265 3.35 21.28 -6.34
CA ARG A 265 4.47 22.04 -5.81
C ARG A 265 5.11 22.99 -6.83
N ASN A 266 5.83 24.00 -6.32
CA ASN A 266 6.56 24.96 -7.14
C ASN A 266 7.77 24.31 -7.85
N ARG A 267 8.36 25.03 -8.83
CA ARG A 267 9.47 24.54 -9.66
C ARG A 267 10.72 24.18 -8.84
N ALA A 268 11.07 24.97 -7.83
CA ALA A 268 12.26 24.73 -7.01
C ALA A 268 12.13 23.43 -6.21
N TYR A 269 10.96 23.21 -5.60
CA TYR A 269 10.66 21.98 -4.89
C TYR A 269 10.74 20.76 -5.81
N ARG A 270 10.15 20.83 -7.00
CA ARG A 270 10.20 19.73 -7.98
C ARG A 270 11.63 19.37 -8.37
N ILE A 271 12.49 20.37 -8.59
CA ILE A 271 13.90 20.12 -8.92
C ILE A 271 14.60 19.43 -7.76
N ALA A 272 14.44 19.92 -6.52
CA ALA A 272 15.04 19.29 -5.33
C ALA A 272 14.54 17.84 -5.13
N TYR A 273 13.26 17.61 -5.36
CA TYR A 273 12.67 16.26 -5.29
C TYR A 273 13.25 15.32 -6.36
N TYR A 274 13.33 15.75 -7.62
CA TYR A 274 13.95 14.94 -8.68
C TYR A 274 15.43 14.64 -8.40
N MET A 275 16.15 15.61 -7.84
CA MET A 275 17.54 15.41 -7.42
C MET A 275 17.64 14.36 -6.31
N ALA A 276 16.74 14.40 -5.30
CA ALA A 276 16.72 13.41 -4.23
C ALA A 276 16.44 11.99 -4.77
N VAL A 277 15.43 11.81 -5.63
CA VAL A 277 15.12 10.53 -6.27
C VAL A 277 16.28 10.04 -7.12
N PHE A 278 16.89 10.93 -7.92
CA PHE A 278 18.03 10.59 -8.78
C PHE A 278 19.24 10.17 -7.95
N CYS A 279 19.63 10.95 -6.93
CA CYS A 279 20.81 10.66 -6.10
C CYS A 279 20.63 9.33 -5.36
N GLN A 280 19.44 9.08 -4.77
CA GLN A 280 19.18 7.83 -4.06
C GLN A 280 19.19 6.62 -5.01
N SER A 281 18.54 6.73 -6.16
CA SER A 281 18.53 5.65 -7.16
C SER A 281 19.92 5.38 -7.73
N MET A 282 20.70 6.43 -7.98
CA MET A 282 22.07 6.33 -8.46
C MET A 282 22.98 5.67 -7.42
N LEU A 283 22.89 6.08 -6.15
CA LEU A 283 23.68 5.48 -5.08
C LEU A 283 23.37 3.98 -4.95
N ALA A 284 22.09 3.61 -4.93
CA ALA A 284 21.66 2.21 -4.87
C ALA A 284 22.21 1.40 -6.07
N ALA A 285 22.07 1.92 -7.29
CA ALA A 285 22.54 1.25 -8.49
C ALA A 285 24.07 1.10 -8.52
N LEU A 286 24.81 2.18 -8.22
CA LEU A 286 26.27 2.15 -8.19
C LEU A 286 26.79 1.19 -7.10
N SER A 287 26.18 1.17 -5.92
CA SER A 287 26.56 0.26 -4.84
C SER A 287 26.40 -1.21 -5.27
N ILE A 288 25.30 -1.55 -5.94
CA ILE A 288 25.05 -2.91 -6.46
C ILE A 288 26.04 -3.26 -7.57
N ILE A 289 26.30 -2.34 -8.51
CA ILE A 289 27.25 -2.56 -9.61
C ILE A 289 28.67 -2.75 -9.07
N PHE A 290 29.13 -1.88 -8.15
CA PHE A 290 30.48 -1.99 -7.58
C PHE A 290 30.65 -3.30 -6.80
N GLN A 291 29.65 -3.73 -6.04
CA GLN A 291 29.65 -5.03 -5.39
C GLN A 291 29.69 -6.19 -6.40
N ALA A 292 28.91 -6.14 -7.46
CA ALA A 292 28.90 -7.18 -8.50
C ALA A 292 30.25 -7.27 -9.24
N MET A 293 30.92 -6.14 -9.45
CA MET A 293 32.25 -6.06 -10.04
C MET A 293 33.38 -6.30 -9.03
N ASN A 294 33.06 -6.51 -7.76
CA ASN A 294 34.03 -6.67 -6.66
C ASN A 294 35.02 -5.51 -6.54
N LEU A 295 34.60 -4.29 -6.87
CA LEU A 295 35.41 -3.07 -6.81
C LEU A 295 35.35 -2.40 -5.44
N VAL A 296 34.14 -2.24 -4.91
CA VAL A 296 33.85 -1.67 -3.59
C VAL A 296 32.75 -2.49 -2.97
N HIS A 297 32.93 -2.93 -1.72
CA HIS A 297 31.94 -3.73 -1.03
C HIS A 297 30.83 -2.85 -0.44
N LEU A 298 29.61 -3.39 -0.39
CA LEU A 298 28.41 -2.68 0.09
C LEU A 298 28.60 -1.98 1.44
N PRO A 299 29.24 -2.59 2.47
CA PRO A 299 29.43 -1.93 3.77
C PRO A 299 30.24 -0.64 3.71
N GLU A 300 31.15 -0.48 2.74
CA GLU A 300 31.93 0.74 2.57
C GLU A 300 31.10 1.92 2.04
N MET A 301 30.00 1.62 1.32
CA MET A 301 29.09 2.63 0.78
C MET A 301 28.12 3.19 1.83
N LEU A 302 27.98 2.53 3.00
CA LEU A 302 27.03 2.87 4.05
C LEU A 302 27.17 4.32 4.57
N LYS A 303 28.40 4.85 4.62
CA LYS A 303 28.62 6.25 5.04
C LYS A 303 27.96 7.27 4.11
N TYR A 304 27.95 7.00 2.81
CA TYR A 304 27.31 7.87 1.81
C TYR A 304 25.78 7.77 1.90
N GLU A 305 25.27 6.56 2.14
CA GLU A 305 23.84 6.33 2.37
C GLU A 305 23.34 7.08 3.60
N HIS A 306 24.06 7.01 4.73
CA HIS A 306 23.67 7.74 5.94
C HIS A 306 23.64 9.26 5.72
N ILE A 307 24.63 9.83 5.02
CA ILE A 307 24.63 11.26 4.70
C ILE A 307 23.42 11.62 3.83
N LEU A 308 23.14 10.82 2.80
CA LEU A 308 22.03 11.07 1.87
C LEU A 308 20.68 10.93 2.58
N LEU A 309 20.49 9.92 3.43
CA LEU A 309 19.27 9.74 4.24
C LEU A 309 19.03 10.92 5.18
N VAL A 310 20.06 11.43 5.85
CA VAL A 310 19.92 12.62 6.72
C VAL A 310 19.47 13.83 5.92
N LEU A 311 20.00 14.05 4.72
CA LEU A 311 19.58 15.14 3.84
C LEU A 311 18.14 14.96 3.37
N ILE A 312 17.75 13.77 2.94
CA ILE A 312 16.38 13.45 2.49
C ILE A 312 15.39 13.64 3.66
N PHE A 313 15.69 13.08 4.82
CA PHE A 313 14.82 13.20 6.00
C PHE A 313 14.66 14.65 6.46
N SER A 314 15.73 15.43 6.46
CA SER A 314 15.68 16.87 6.74
C SER A 314 14.80 17.62 5.75
N GLY A 315 14.89 17.28 4.46
CA GLY A 315 14.02 17.81 3.42
C GLY A 315 12.54 17.47 3.64
N ILE A 316 12.22 16.22 3.95
CA ILE A 316 10.85 15.78 4.24
C ILE A 316 10.28 16.49 5.46
N ILE A 317 11.06 16.64 6.54
CA ILE A 317 10.66 17.40 7.73
C ILE A 317 10.38 18.87 7.38
N GLY A 318 11.27 19.50 6.59
CA GLY A 318 11.09 20.88 6.13
C GLY A 318 9.78 21.10 5.38
N VAL A 319 9.44 20.16 4.49
CA VAL A 319 8.17 20.17 3.76
C VAL A 319 6.98 19.97 4.69
N ALA A 320 7.05 19.02 5.61
CA ALA A 320 5.99 18.77 6.57
C ALA A 320 5.71 20.00 7.46
N ILE A 321 6.76 20.70 7.90
CA ILE A 321 6.62 21.96 8.67
C ILE A 321 5.99 23.07 7.81
N TYR A 322 6.40 23.20 6.55
CA TYR A 322 5.83 24.17 5.62
C TYR A 322 4.33 23.92 5.39
N ASP A 323 3.94 22.68 5.16
CA ASP A 323 2.53 22.30 4.97
C ASP A 323 1.70 22.51 6.24
N PHE A 324 2.28 22.24 7.41
CA PHE A 324 1.65 22.50 8.70
C PHE A 324 1.35 23.99 8.87
N LYS A 325 2.32 24.87 8.60
CA LYS A 325 2.16 26.33 8.73
C LYS A 325 1.12 26.90 7.75
N ASN A 326 1.00 26.32 6.56
CA ASN A 326 0.07 26.80 5.53
C ASN A 326 -1.30 26.13 5.57
N HIS A 327 -1.63 25.37 6.61
CA HIS A 327 -2.88 24.61 6.76
C HIS A 327 -3.20 23.65 5.60
N ASN A 328 -2.18 23.22 4.84
CA ASN A 328 -2.30 22.30 3.72
C ASN A 328 -2.26 20.81 4.15
N ILE A 329 -2.66 20.52 5.38
CA ILE A 329 -2.58 19.17 5.93
C ILE A 329 -3.77 18.37 5.44
N HIS A 330 -3.56 17.54 4.43
CA HIS A 330 -4.59 16.63 3.92
C HIS A 330 -4.64 15.31 4.70
N ASN A 331 -3.47 14.80 5.19
CA ASN A 331 -3.38 13.47 5.80
C ASN A 331 -2.51 13.45 7.07
N GLN A 332 -3.12 13.75 8.21
CA GLN A 332 -2.43 13.83 9.51
C GLN A 332 -1.78 12.49 9.92
N ALA A 333 -2.43 11.35 9.65
CA ALA A 333 -1.92 10.04 9.98
C ALA A 333 -0.62 9.72 9.22
N LEU A 334 -0.55 10.05 7.93
CA LEU A 334 0.63 9.83 7.10
C LEU A 334 1.81 10.69 7.54
N ILE A 335 1.56 11.98 7.83
CA ILE A 335 2.60 12.90 8.32
C ILE A 335 3.15 12.43 9.67
N LEU A 336 2.27 11.97 10.57
CA LEU A 336 2.68 11.41 11.84
C LEU A 336 3.49 10.12 11.66
N GLY A 337 3.02 9.19 10.83
CA GLY A 337 3.70 7.92 10.58
C GLY A 337 5.10 8.10 10.02
N ILE A 338 5.26 8.96 9.00
CA ILE A 338 6.59 9.26 8.45
C ILE A 338 7.46 10.02 9.45
N GLY A 339 6.89 10.94 10.22
CA GLY A 339 7.61 11.67 11.27
C GLY A 339 8.18 10.72 12.34
N ILE A 340 7.39 9.77 12.83
CA ILE A 340 7.82 8.74 13.77
C ILE A 340 8.93 7.89 13.16
N MET A 341 8.75 7.41 11.92
CA MET A 341 9.76 6.62 11.22
C MET A 341 11.09 7.38 11.06
N ILE A 342 11.04 8.66 10.69
CA ILE A 342 12.23 9.50 10.54
C ILE A 342 12.94 9.71 11.88
N VAL A 343 12.22 10.00 12.96
CA VAL A 343 12.81 10.18 14.30
C VAL A 343 13.52 8.90 14.75
N ILE A 344 12.89 7.74 14.58
CA ILE A 344 13.49 6.44 14.91
C ILE A 344 14.72 6.20 14.02
N GLY A 345 14.61 6.43 12.70
CA GLY A 345 15.73 6.23 11.77
C GLY A 345 16.94 7.13 12.08
N LEU A 346 16.71 8.42 12.36
CA LEU A 346 17.79 9.33 12.76
C LEU A 346 18.41 8.92 14.10
N THR A 347 17.61 8.47 15.06
CA THR A 347 18.10 7.96 16.34
C THR A 347 18.94 6.71 16.14
N ASP A 348 18.50 5.81 15.25
CA ASP A 348 19.22 4.58 14.92
C ASP A 348 20.55 4.87 14.20
N ILE A 349 20.58 5.78 13.23
CA ILE A 349 21.82 6.23 12.57
C ILE A 349 22.78 6.84 13.60
N PHE A 350 22.27 7.69 14.49
CA PHE A 350 23.09 8.29 15.54
C PHE A 350 23.69 7.24 16.46
N ARG A 351 22.88 6.33 17.01
CA ARG A 351 23.34 5.26 17.91
C ARG A 351 24.34 4.32 17.23
N PHE A 352 24.07 3.92 15.98
CA PHE A 352 25.00 3.10 15.19
C PHE A 352 26.38 3.75 15.05
N ASN A 353 26.42 5.05 14.74
CA ASN A 353 27.71 5.75 14.60
C ASN A 353 28.41 5.95 15.96
N MET A 354 27.63 6.23 17.04
CA MET A 354 28.19 6.33 18.39
C MET A 354 28.87 5.01 18.84
N ASP A 355 28.23 3.88 18.51
CA ASP A 355 28.73 2.54 18.81
C ASP A 355 29.95 2.21 17.94
N LYS A 356 29.86 2.47 16.64
CA LYS A 356 30.95 2.22 15.68
C LYS A 356 32.23 3.00 15.99
N PHE A 357 32.11 4.25 16.46
CA PHE A 357 33.26 5.09 16.80
C PHE A 357 33.63 5.03 18.30
N ASN A 358 33.07 4.06 19.04
CA ASN A 358 33.34 3.83 20.47
C ASN A 358 33.16 5.07 21.37
N ILE A 359 32.24 5.95 21.02
CA ILE A 359 31.94 7.18 21.78
C ILE A 359 31.07 6.87 23.00
N ALA A 360 30.18 5.85 22.89
CA ALA A 360 29.32 5.40 23.98
C ALA A 360 29.82 4.06 24.54
N ARG A 361 29.95 3.99 25.87
CA ARG A 361 30.32 2.74 26.58
C ARG A 361 29.05 1.88 26.74
N HIS A 362 28.64 1.19 25.71
CA HIS A 362 27.52 0.23 25.80
C HIS A 362 28.10 -1.19 25.71
N ALA A 363 27.79 -2.00 26.71
CA ALA A 363 28.02 -3.43 26.66
C ALA A 363 26.90 -4.08 25.83
N GLY A 364 27.23 -4.50 24.61
CA GLY A 364 26.30 -5.26 23.79
C GLY A 364 26.05 -4.65 22.42
N ARG A 365 25.62 -5.51 21.49
CA ARG A 365 25.32 -5.14 20.12
C ARG A 365 24.09 -4.23 20.02
N TYR A 366 24.24 -3.15 19.28
CA TYR A 366 23.13 -2.26 18.97
C TYR A 366 22.01 -3.00 18.19
N THR A 367 20.77 -2.87 18.63
CA THR A 367 19.60 -3.34 17.91
C THR A 367 18.78 -2.16 17.42
N SER A 368 18.46 -2.14 16.13
CA SER A 368 17.65 -1.10 15.50
C SER A 368 16.18 -1.23 15.91
N ASN A 369 15.51 -0.10 16.16
CA ASN A 369 14.07 -0.05 16.36
C ASN A 369 13.29 0.34 15.08
N LEU A 370 13.99 0.42 13.94
CA LEU A 370 13.42 0.93 12.70
C LEU A 370 12.25 0.08 12.17
N CYS A 371 12.22 -1.22 12.49
CA CYS A 371 11.09 -2.10 12.12
C CYS A 371 9.76 -1.64 12.74
N ILE A 372 9.79 -1.09 13.96
CA ILE A 372 8.58 -0.54 14.61
C ILE A 372 8.16 0.76 13.93
N GLY A 373 9.11 1.65 13.66
CA GLY A 373 8.83 2.88 12.91
C GLY A 373 8.26 2.59 11.53
N ALA A 374 8.79 1.59 10.84
CA ALA A 374 8.30 1.13 9.55
C ALA A 374 6.88 0.55 9.64
N LEU A 375 6.57 -0.26 10.66
CA LEU A 375 5.22 -0.77 10.88
C LEU A 375 4.22 0.37 11.07
N VAL A 376 4.54 1.36 11.91
CA VAL A 376 3.69 2.54 12.13
C VAL A 376 3.48 3.32 10.84
N TYR A 377 4.52 3.50 10.05
CA TYR A 377 4.44 4.18 8.76
C TYR A 377 3.59 3.42 7.74
N VAL A 378 3.73 2.10 7.63
CA VAL A 378 2.89 1.25 6.75
C VAL A 378 1.42 1.31 7.16
N LEU A 379 1.13 1.24 8.46
CA LEU A 379 -0.24 1.39 8.96
C LEU A 379 -0.82 2.78 8.64
N ALA A 380 -0.01 3.83 8.76
CA ALA A 380 -0.41 5.18 8.36
C ALA A 380 -0.73 5.29 6.87
N GLN A 381 0.05 4.63 6.01
CA GLN A 381 -0.21 4.56 4.56
C GLN A 381 -1.50 3.81 4.25
N ILE A 382 -1.80 2.71 4.95
CA ILE A 382 -3.06 1.96 4.80
C ILE A 382 -4.25 2.85 5.16
N ILE A 383 -4.17 3.58 6.27
CA ILE A 383 -5.22 4.50 6.72
C ILE A 383 -5.43 5.60 5.67
N ASP A 384 -4.35 6.19 5.15
CA ASP A 384 -4.40 7.21 4.11
C ASP A 384 -5.10 6.70 2.85
N PHE A 385 -4.65 5.57 2.33
CA PHE A 385 -5.21 4.93 1.16
C PHE A 385 -6.69 4.54 1.34
N SER A 386 -7.06 3.98 2.50
CA SER A 386 -8.44 3.62 2.82
C SER A 386 -9.36 4.85 2.87
N THR A 387 -8.88 5.96 3.44
CA THR A 387 -9.67 7.20 3.51
C THR A 387 -9.87 7.82 2.13
N GLU A 388 -8.86 7.78 1.27
CA GLU A 388 -8.94 8.28 -0.10
C GLU A 388 -9.92 7.46 -0.95
N ILE A 389 -9.86 6.12 -0.88
CA ILE A 389 -10.81 5.24 -1.58
C ILE A 389 -12.23 5.51 -1.10
N SER A 390 -12.46 5.56 0.22
CA SER A 390 -13.79 5.83 0.78
C SER A 390 -14.35 7.15 0.31
N LYS A 391 -13.51 8.20 0.19
CA LYS A 391 -13.91 9.50 -0.34
C LYS A 391 -14.32 9.42 -1.81
N LYS A 392 -13.53 8.75 -2.65
CA LYS A 392 -13.85 8.59 -4.09
C LYS A 392 -15.14 7.81 -4.32
N LEU A 393 -15.36 6.73 -3.56
CA LEU A 393 -16.59 5.95 -3.63
C LEU A 393 -17.81 6.79 -3.22
N TYR A 394 -17.68 7.60 -2.17
CA TYR A 394 -18.73 8.49 -1.72
C TYR A 394 -19.06 9.57 -2.77
N GLU A 395 -18.03 10.20 -3.36
CA GLU A 395 -18.21 11.21 -4.42
C GLU A 395 -18.85 10.61 -5.68
N SER A 396 -18.49 9.38 -6.06
CA SER A 396 -19.13 8.65 -7.17
C SER A 396 -20.59 8.38 -6.87
N ALA A 397 -20.92 7.84 -5.70
CA ALA A 397 -22.29 7.56 -5.30
C ALA A 397 -23.15 8.85 -5.23
N GLN A 398 -22.58 9.95 -4.74
CA GLN A 398 -23.27 11.26 -4.76
C GLN A 398 -23.55 11.74 -6.20
N ARG A 399 -22.58 11.57 -7.11
CA ARG A 399 -22.75 11.94 -8.52
C ARG A 399 -23.87 11.16 -9.16
N ASP A 400 -23.90 9.84 -8.94
CA ASP A 400 -24.96 8.96 -9.48
C ASP A 400 -26.35 9.36 -8.96
N ILE A 401 -26.45 9.73 -7.67
CA ILE A 401 -27.72 10.21 -7.09
C ILE A 401 -28.12 11.56 -7.69
N LEU A 402 -27.19 12.50 -7.81
CA LEU A 402 -27.45 13.82 -8.40
C LEU A 402 -27.87 13.69 -9.87
N GLU A 403 -27.25 12.80 -10.63
CA GLU A 403 -27.58 12.50 -12.01
C GLU A 403 -29.00 11.92 -12.11
N LYS A 404 -29.34 10.94 -11.26
CA LYS A 404 -30.71 10.43 -11.18
C LYS A 404 -31.72 11.53 -10.88
N MET A 405 -31.47 12.35 -9.86
CA MET A 405 -32.38 13.44 -9.49
C MET A 405 -32.53 14.50 -10.61
N ALA A 406 -31.44 14.75 -11.36
CA ALA A 406 -31.45 15.75 -12.43
C ALA A 406 -32.17 15.28 -13.68
N TYR A 407 -32.22 13.95 -13.95
CA TYR A 407 -32.63 13.40 -15.24
C TYR A 407 -33.81 12.39 -15.20
N THR A 408 -34.27 12.04 -14.00
CA THR A 408 -35.36 11.06 -13.83
C THR A 408 -36.59 11.73 -13.23
N ASP A 409 -37.77 11.37 -13.70
CA ASP A 409 -39.07 11.80 -13.11
C ASP A 409 -39.32 11.00 -11.82
N GLU A 410 -39.53 11.70 -10.71
CA GLU A 410 -39.64 11.07 -9.36
C GLU A 410 -40.84 10.13 -9.25
N LEU A 411 -41.93 10.41 -9.98
CA LEU A 411 -43.16 9.61 -9.91
C LEU A 411 -43.05 8.31 -10.71
N THR A 412 -42.44 8.38 -11.90
CA THR A 412 -42.50 7.30 -12.90
C THR A 412 -41.18 6.55 -13.05
N GLY A 413 -40.05 7.15 -12.64
CA GLY A 413 -38.74 6.56 -12.81
C GLY A 413 -38.14 6.57 -14.22
N ILE A 414 -38.89 7.06 -15.23
CA ILE A 414 -38.41 7.30 -16.61
C ILE A 414 -37.69 8.65 -16.74
N ALA A 415 -37.17 8.99 -17.93
CA ALA A 415 -36.55 10.29 -18.16
C ALA A 415 -37.53 11.45 -17.86
N ASN A 416 -37.02 12.48 -17.16
CA ASN A 416 -37.78 13.70 -16.95
C ASN A 416 -37.67 14.65 -18.16
N ARG A 417 -38.44 15.74 -18.13
CA ARG A 417 -38.45 16.74 -19.20
C ARG A 417 -37.05 17.23 -19.58
N ARG A 418 -36.21 17.50 -18.61
CA ARG A 418 -34.82 17.99 -18.84
C ARG A 418 -34.01 16.97 -19.63
N ARG A 419 -34.06 15.70 -19.28
CA ARG A 419 -33.40 14.63 -20.02
C ARG A 419 -33.90 14.53 -21.46
N CYS A 420 -35.19 14.64 -21.66
CA CYS A 420 -35.78 14.61 -22.99
C CYS A 420 -35.34 15.81 -23.85
N GLU A 421 -35.24 17.00 -23.26
CA GLU A 421 -34.75 18.21 -23.95
C GLU A 421 -33.27 18.09 -24.34
N GLU A 422 -32.42 17.54 -23.49
CA GLU A 422 -31.01 17.27 -23.81
C GLU A 422 -30.86 16.17 -24.89
N GLU A 423 -31.74 15.16 -24.91
CA GLU A 423 -31.76 14.17 -25.99
C GLU A 423 -32.12 14.79 -27.35
N TRP A 424 -33.01 15.80 -27.39
CA TRP A 424 -33.29 16.50 -28.66
C TRP A 424 -32.05 17.14 -29.24
N ASP A 425 -31.23 17.82 -28.43
CA ASP A 425 -30.00 18.46 -28.88
C ASP A 425 -28.97 17.41 -29.38
N ARG A 426 -29.03 16.20 -28.82
CA ARG A 426 -28.14 15.11 -29.21
C ARG A 426 -28.56 14.44 -30.51
N ILE A 427 -29.85 14.15 -30.69
CA ILE A 427 -30.36 13.47 -31.90
C ILE A 427 -30.31 14.38 -33.13
N GLU A 428 -30.23 15.69 -32.95
CA GLU A 428 -30.16 16.66 -34.06
C GLU A 428 -28.92 16.46 -34.94
N GLN A 429 -27.89 15.78 -34.42
CA GLN A 429 -26.70 15.40 -35.18
C GLN A 429 -26.90 14.15 -36.06
N ASN A 430 -28.06 13.46 -35.94
CA ASN A 430 -28.43 12.28 -36.71
C ASN A 430 -29.43 12.66 -37.80
N ASP A 431 -29.34 11.99 -38.95
CA ASP A 431 -30.25 12.21 -40.07
C ASP A 431 -31.44 11.23 -40.08
N ASN A 432 -31.52 10.30 -39.11
CA ASN A 432 -32.53 9.24 -39.08
C ASN A 432 -33.06 8.98 -37.68
N TYR A 433 -33.79 9.92 -37.12
CA TYR A 433 -34.43 9.79 -35.81
C TYR A 433 -35.94 9.96 -35.88
N GLY A 434 -36.66 9.55 -34.82
CA GLY A 434 -38.10 9.71 -34.72
C GLY A 434 -38.57 10.09 -33.33
N ILE A 435 -39.66 10.80 -33.23
CA ILE A 435 -40.27 11.21 -31.98
C ILE A 435 -41.76 10.81 -31.97
N LEU A 436 -42.16 10.18 -30.85
CA LEU A 436 -43.54 9.79 -30.59
C LEU A 436 -44.00 10.51 -29.33
N ALA A 437 -45.02 11.36 -29.48
CA ALA A 437 -45.65 12.10 -28.39
C ALA A 437 -46.91 11.36 -27.90
N PHE A 438 -47.12 11.36 -26.58
CA PHE A 438 -48.31 10.76 -25.95
C PHE A 438 -48.99 11.73 -25.00
N ASP A 439 -50.33 11.64 -24.91
CA ASP A 439 -51.15 12.30 -23.92
C ASP A 439 -52.07 11.27 -23.25
N LEU A 440 -51.90 11.10 -21.93
CA LEU A 440 -52.63 10.13 -21.13
C LEU A 440 -54.07 10.62 -20.90
N ASN A 441 -55.05 9.85 -21.37
CA ASN A 441 -56.43 10.21 -21.26
C ASN A 441 -56.99 10.04 -19.84
N HIS A 442 -57.97 10.86 -19.48
CA HIS A 442 -58.78 10.74 -18.25
C HIS A 442 -58.06 10.96 -16.92
N LEU A 443 -56.81 11.44 -16.90
CA LEU A 443 -56.09 11.71 -15.66
C LEU A 443 -56.86 12.66 -14.74
N LYS A 444 -57.41 13.77 -15.28
CA LYS A 444 -58.19 14.72 -14.50
C LYS A 444 -59.41 14.06 -13.87
N LYS A 445 -60.17 13.27 -14.65
CA LYS A 445 -61.35 12.55 -14.16
C LYS A 445 -61.01 11.54 -13.08
N MET A 446 -59.89 10.85 -13.23
CA MET A 446 -59.37 9.91 -12.24
C MET A 446 -59.04 10.63 -10.93
N ASN A 447 -58.31 11.76 -11.00
CA ASN A 447 -58.00 12.59 -9.84
C ASN A 447 -59.26 13.13 -9.14
N ASP A 448 -60.20 13.66 -9.91
CA ASP A 448 -61.42 14.25 -9.37
C ASP A 448 -62.36 13.21 -8.74
N THR A 449 -62.34 11.95 -9.23
CA THR A 449 -63.25 10.89 -8.77
C THR A 449 -62.64 10.05 -7.64
N TYR A 450 -61.35 9.72 -7.75
CA TYR A 450 -60.68 8.73 -6.90
C TYR A 450 -59.44 9.29 -6.14
N GLY A 451 -59.17 10.58 -6.28
CA GLY A 451 -58.08 11.25 -5.63
C GLY A 451 -56.72 11.13 -6.36
N HIS A 452 -55.77 11.98 -5.96
CA HIS A 452 -54.45 12.08 -6.61
C HIS A 452 -53.66 10.78 -6.59
N GLU A 453 -53.78 9.96 -5.55
CA GLU A 453 -53.08 8.66 -5.48
C GLU A 453 -53.50 7.72 -6.63
N SER A 454 -54.75 7.75 -7.04
CA SER A 454 -55.26 6.96 -8.17
C SER A 454 -54.75 7.50 -9.51
N GLY A 455 -54.65 8.83 -9.64
CA GLY A 455 -54.01 9.46 -10.78
C GLY A 455 -52.51 9.15 -10.89
N ASP A 456 -51.80 9.18 -9.77
CA ASP A 456 -50.38 8.79 -9.70
C ASP A 456 -50.16 7.33 -10.09
N LYS A 457 -51.07 6.43 -9.68
CA LYS A 457 -51.04 5.03 -10.07
C LYS A 457 -51.27 4.87 -11.57
N LEU A 458 -52.23 5.63 -12.16
CA LEU A 458 -52.47 5.65 -13.59
C LEU A 458 -51.24 6.12 -14.38
N ILE A 459 -50.58 7.19 -13.93
CA ILE A 459 -49.33 7.72 -14.51
C ILE A 459 -48.20 6.69 -14.46
N ARG A 460 -47.98 6.06 -13.30
CA ARG A 460 -46.93 5.01 -13.15
C ARG A 460 -47.20 3.81 -14.06
N SER A 461 -48.44 3.30 -14.07
CA SER A 461 -48.81 2.16 -14.90
C SER A 461 -48.64 2.43 -16.39
N PHE A 462 -48.94 3.67 -16.83
CA PHE A 462 -48.73 4.07 -18.22
C PHE A 462 -47.23 4.19 -18.54
N ALA A 463 -46.44 4.80 -17.66
CA ALA A 463 -44.98 4.87 -17.82
C ALA A 463 -44.35 3.49 -17.94
N GLU A 464 -44.72 2.53 -17.09
CA GLU A 464 -44.28 1.14 -17.17
C GLU A 464 -44.68 0.48 -18.51
N CYS A 465 -45.87 0.75 -18.99
CA CYS A 465 -46.35 0.24 -20.26
C CYS A 465 -45.50 0.74 -21.45
N ILE A 466 -45.28 2.05 -21.55
CA ILE A 466 -44.49 2.62 -22.66
C ILE A 466 -42.99 2.26 -22.52
N GLN A 467 -42.48 2.18 -21.31
CA GLN A 467 -41.09 1.72 -21.04
C GLN A 467 -40.91 0.26 -21.48
N SER A 468 -41.88 -0.61 -21.23
CA SER A 468 -41.84 -2.01 -21.66
C SER A 468 -41.93 -2.16 -23.18
N ALA A 469 -42.71 -1.30 -23.84
CA ALA A 469 -42.90 -1.32 -25.29
C ALA A 469 -41.67 -0.76 -26.05
N PHE A 470 -41.15 0.36 -25.61
CA PHE A 470 -40.16 1.14 -26.37
C PHE A 470 -38.77 1.23 -25.73
N GLY A 471 -38.62 0.99 -24.41
CA GLY A 471 -37.39 1.27 -23.66
C GLY A 471 -36.15 0.48 -24.09
N ARG A 472 -36.29 -0.51 -25.00
CA ARG A 472 -35.17 -1.23 -25.60
C ARG A 472 -34.50 -0.51 -26.76
N HIS A 473 -35.26 0.37 -27.45
CA HIS A 473 -34.87 0.99 -28.71
C HIS A 473 -34.94 2.52 -28.68
N ALA A 474 -35.50 3.09 -27.60
CA ALA A 474 -35.74 4.51 -27.50
C ALA A 474 -35.63 5.02 -26.06
N THR A 475 -35.38 6.32 -25.92
CA THR A 475 -35.51 7.01 -24.63
C THR A 475 -36.97 7.32 -24.37
N VAL A 476 -37.52 6.83 -23.26
CA VAL A 476 -38.88 7.08 -22.80
C VAL A 476 -38.84 8.11 -21.69
N GLY A 477 -39.66 9.17 -21.82
CA GLY A 477 -39.69 10.26 -20.85
C GLY A 477 -41.07 10.84 -20.60
N ARG A 478 -41.18 11.59 -19.46
CA ARG A 478 -42.34 12.35 -19.08
C ARG A 478 -42.08 13.85 -19.20
N MET A 479 -42.88 14.54 -20.02
CA MET A 479 -42.72 15.98 -20.26
C MET A 479 -43.41 16.82 -19.18
N GLY A 480 -44.47 16.30 -18.57
CA GLY A 480 -45.22 16.93 -17.49
C GLY A 480 -46.64 16.42 -17.42
N GLY A 481 -47.29 16.46 -16.27
CA GLY A 481 -48.68 16.06 -16.08
C GLY A 481 -49.00 14.69 -16.70
N ASP A 482 -49.78 14.72 -17.81
CA ASP A 482 -50.22 13.59 -18.62
C ASP A 482 -49.47 13.42 -19.96
N GLU A 483 -48.42 14.22 -20.19
CA GLU A 483 -47.63 14.22 -21.42
C GLU A 483 -46.37 13.35 -21.31
N PHE A 484 -46.20 12.44 -22.29
CA PHE A 484 -45.04 11.56 -22.38
C PHE A 484 -44.44 11.60 -23.77
N ILE A 485 -43.17 11.21 -23.87
CA ILE A 485 -42.41 11.19 -25.12
C ILE A 485 -41.58 9.91 -25.24
N VAL A 486 -41.45 9.44 -26.49
CA VAL A 486 -40.48 8.39 -26.85
C VAL A 486 -39.62 8.94 -27.97
N ILE A 487 -38.31 8.92 -27.76
CA ILE A 487 -37.30 9.45 -28.66
C ILE A 487 -36.46 8.28 -29.20
N PHE A 488 -36.61 8.01 -30.48
CA PHE A 488 -35.77 7.05 -31.20
C PHE A 488 -34.54 7.79 -31.75
N GLU A 489 -33.36 7.47 -31.23
CA GLU A 489 -32.12 8.12 -31.66
C GLU A 489 -31.68 7.72 -33.06
N ASP A 490 -31.99 6.50 -33.48
CA ASP A 490 -31.77 5.96 -34.82
C ASP A 490 -32.90 5.02 -35.19
N MET A 491 -33.58 5.31 -36.30
CA MET A 491 -34.69 4.52 -36.83
C MET A 491 -34.24 3.40 -37.77
N THR A 492 -32.91 3.19 -37.94
CA THR A 492 -32.40 2.14 -38.83
C THR A 492 -32.88 0.76 -38.39
N GLY A 493 -33.65 0.10 -39.24
CA GLY A 493 -34.21 -1.21 -38.94
C GLY A 493 -35.42 -1.21 -37.98
N ILE A 494 -35.95 -0.02 -37.61
CA ILE A 494 -37.14 0.10 -36.78
C ILE A 494 -38.34 0.44 -37.65
N ASP A 495 -39.34 -0.45 -37.67
CA ASP A 495 -40.64 -0.19 -38.24
C ASP A 495 -41.56 0.38 -37.16
N ILE A 496 -41.99 1.63 -37.34
CA ILE A 496 -42.83 2.31 -36.35
C ILE A 496 -44.21 1.66 -36.21
N GLU A 497 -44.77 1.09 -37.29
CA GLU A 497 -46.07 0.40 -37.24
C GLU A 497 -45.98 -0.87 -36.39
N GLU A 498 -44.88 -1.65 -36.53
CA GLU A 498 -44.60 -2.81 -35.67
C GLU A 498 -44.42 -2.41 -34.20
N GLN A 499 -43.73 -1.30 -33.94
CA GLN A 499 -43.55 -0.77 -32.58
C GLN A 499 -44.89 -0.33 -31.96
N LEU A 500 -45.75 0.31 -32.75
CA LEU A 500 -47.06 0.72 -32.27
C LEU A 500 -48.01 -0.48 -32.04
N GLU A 501 -47.90 -1.53 -32.83
CA GLU A 501 -48.62 -2.79 -32.56
C GLU A 501 -48.08 -3.48 -31.27
N SER A 502 -46.78 -3.45 -31.04
CA SER A 502 -46.20 -3.90 -29.78
C SER A 502 -46.73 -3.11 -28.58
N TYR A 503 -46.76 -1.78 -28.70
CA TYR A 503 -47.35 -0.90 -27.69
C TYR A 503 -48.81 -1.24 -27.39
N LYS A 504 -49.65 -1.44 -28.42
CA LYS A 504 -51.06 -1.81 -28.24
C LYS A 504 -51.21 -3.14 -27.47
N LYS A 505 -50.33 -4.11 -27.74
CA LYS A 505 -50.32 -5.39 -27.01
C LYS A 505 -49.93 -5.19 -25.55
N GLU A 506 -48.91 -4.39 -25.28
CA GLU A 506 -48.50 -4.07 -23.91
C GLU A 506 -49.57 -3.28 -23.16
N LEU A 507 -50.22 -2.31 -23.81
CA LEU A 507 -51.32 -1.56 -23.24
C LEU A 507 -52.52 -2.46 -22.87
N ALA A 508 -52.86 -3.43 -23.73
CA ALA A 508 -53.88 -4.42 -23.43
C ALA A 508 -53.54 -5.31 -22.23
N LYS A 509 -52.26 -5.70 -22.10
CA LYS A 509 -51.78 -6.45 -20.92
C LYS A 509 -51.87 -5.60 -19.65
N CYS A 510 -51.43 -4.33 -19.71
CA CYS A 510 -51.48 -3.41 -18.59
C CYS A 510 -52.92 -3.18 -18.12
N ASN A 511 -53.85 -3.00 -19.06
CA ASN A 511 -55.27 -2.86 -18.76
C ASN A 511 -55.89 -4.13 -18.15
N LYS A 512 -55.47 -5.31 -18.61
CA LYS A 512 -55.91 -6.59 -18.04
C LYS A 512 -55.39 -6.80 -16.61
N ALA A 513 -54.14 -6.36 -16.35
CA ALA A 513 -53.53 -6.44 -15.03
C ALA A 513 -54.12 -5.41 -14.04
N ASN A 514 -54.64 -4.28 -14.53
CA ASN A 514 -55.21 -3.18 -13.74
C ASN A 514 -56.64 -2.84 -14.20
N PRO A 515 -57.65 -3.67 -13.93
CA PRO A 515 -59.01 -3.48 -14.44
C PRO A 515 -59.65 -2.16 -13.98
N ASP A 516 -59.27 -1.66 -12.81
CA ASP A 516 -59.81 -0.42 -12.22
C ASP A 516 -59.19 0.86 -12.81
N LEU A 517 -58.08 0.72 -13.58
CA LEU A 517 -57.30 1.83 -14.13
C LEU A 517 -57.51 1.94 -15.63
N TYR A 518 -58.47 1.90 -16.28
CA TYR A 518 -58.56 1.93 -17.75
C TYR A 518 -57.54 2.90 -18.41
N ILE A 519 -56.34 2.37 -18.73
CA ILE A 519 -55.24 3.13 -19.33
C ILE A 519 -55.54 3.36 -20.82
N SER A 520 -55.53 4.59 -21.25
CA SER A 520 -55.73 4.99 -22.64
C SER A 520 -54.94 6.26 -22.91
N ALA A 521 -54.24 6.34 -24.03
CA ALA A 521 -53.51 7.54 -24.44
C ALA A 521 -53.69 7.84 -25.91
N ALA A 522 -53.74 9.11 -26.27
CA ALA A 522 -53.57 9.57 -27.64
C ALA A 522 -52.10 9.62 -27.98
N TYR A 523 -51.73 9.40 -29.23
CA TYR A 523 -50.33 9.47 -29.67
C TYR A 523 -50.20 10.02 -31.09
N GLY A 524 -49.02 10.56 -31.39
CA GLY A 524 -48.63 11.02 -32.71
C GLY A 524 -47.14 10.85 -32.94
N PHE A 525 -46.77 10.38 -34.11
CA PHE A 525 -45.39 10.12 -34.51
C PHE A 525 -44.95 11.08 -35.63
N CYS A 526 -43.70 11.50 -35.62
CA CYS A 526 -43.04 12.18 -36.71
C CYS A 526 -41.54 11.83 -36.74
N SER A 527 -40.96 11.63 -37.92
CA SER A 527 -39.55 11.31 -38.08
C SER A 527 -38.80 12.36 -38.92
N LYS A 528 -37.46 12.39 -38.77
CA LYS A 528 -36.58 13.20 -39.61
C LYS A 528 -36.66 12.80 -41.07
N ALA A 529 -36.86 11.51 -41.35
CA ALA A 529 -37.03 11.01 -42.72
C ALA A 529 -38.31 11.54 -43.42
N GLU A 530 -39.43 11.74 -42.67
CA GLU A 530 -40.62 12.36 -43.19
C GLU A 530 -40.46 13.87 -43.41
N GLU A 531 -39.65 14.53 -42.59
CA GLU A 531 -39.49 15.98 -42.55
C GLU A 531 -38.00 16.37 -42.51
N PRO A 532 -37.21 16.19 -43.58
CA PRO A 532 -35.77 16.36 -43.57
C PRO A 532 -35.27 17.77 -43.22
N GLY A 533 -36.08 18.79 -43.45
CA GLY A 533 -35.75 20.20 -43.23
C GLY A 533 -36.00 20.72 -41.82
N LEU A 534 -36.65 19.94 -40.95
CA LEU A 534 -37.02 20.39 -39.61
C LEU A 534 -36.02 20.00 -38.54
N GLU A 535 -35.85 20.86 -37.54
CA GLU A 535 -35.09 20.56 -36.32
C GLU A 535 -35.86 19.61 -35.40
N ALA A 536 -35.14 18.93 -34.47
CA ALA A 536 -35.75 17.95 -33.55
C ALA A 536 -36.94 18.52 -32.76
N LYS A 537 -36.85 19.77 -32.34
CA LYS A 537 -37.92 20.48 -31.64
C LYS A 537 -39.17 20.72 -32.51
N GLU A 538 -39.00 20.91 -33.80
CA GLU A 538 -40.09 21.09 -34.76
C GLU A 538 -40.74 19.76 -35.12
N ILE A 539 -39.90 18.69 -35.20
CA ILE A 539 -40.41 17.30 -35.36
C ILE A 539 -41.26 16.91 -34.15
N TYR A 540 -40.82 17.25 -32.93
CA TYR A 540 -41.62 17.06 -31.73
C TYR A 540 -42.96 17.81 -31.84
N ARG A 541 -42.96 19.09 -32.24
CA ARG A 541 -44.22 19.86 -32.41
C ARG A 541 -45.18 19.23 -33.43
N LYS A 542 -44.64 18.63 -34.50
CA LYS A 542 -45.48 17.90 -35.47
C LYS A 542 -46.03 16.59 -34.88
N ALA A 543 -45.21 15.85 -34.12
CA ALA A 543 -45.69 14.67 -33.42
C ALA A 543 -46.79 15.04 -32.42
N ASP A 544 -46.63 16.12 -31.66
CA ASP A 544 -47.61 16.65 -30.72
C ASP A 544 -48.92 17.09 -31.44
N GLY A 545 -48.81 17.76 -32.60
CA GLY A 545 -49.95 18.10 -33.44
C GLY A 545 -50.73 16.86 -33.88
N ARG A 546 -50.05 15.81 -34.35
CA ARG A 546 -50.69 14.53 -34.73
C ARG A 546 -51.33 13.83 -33.53
N MET A 547 -50.70 13.89 -32.36
CA MET A 547 -51.27 13.39 -31.11
C MET A 547 -52.55 14.11 -30.73
N TYR A 548 -52.60 15.45 -30.89
CA TYR A 548 -53.81 16.23 -30.66
C TYR A 548 -54.97 15.87 -31.62
N GLU A 549 -54.68 15.67 -32.92
CA GLU A 549 -55.65 15.17 -33.88
C GLU A 549 -56.20 13.80 -33.48
N CYS A 550 -55.35 12.88 -33.06
CA CYS A 550 -55.75 11.58 -32.52
C CYS A 550 -56.63 11.73 -31.28
N LYS A 551 -56.33 12.64 -30.35
CA LYS A 551 -57.11 12.92 -29.16
C LYS A 551 -58.53 13.43 -29.51
N VAL A 552 -58.67 14.31 -30.53
CA VAL A 552 -59.96 14.80 -31.03
C VAL A 552 -60.76 13.67 -31.65
N ALA A 553 -60.14 12.83 -32.49
CA ALA A 553 -60.79 11.69 -33.10
C ALA A 553 -61.34 10.69 -32.07
N MET A 554 -60.58 10.39 -31.04
CA MET A 554 -61.02 9.53 -29.92
C MET A 554 -62.19 10.10 -29.14
N LYS A 555 -62.28 11.43 -28.97
CA LYS A 555 -63.45 12.09 -28.35
C LYS A 555 -64.68 12.01 -29.22
N CYS A 556 -64.59 12.21 -30.56
CA CYS A 556 -65.71 12.16 -31.49
C CYS A 556 -66.28 10.74 -31.61
N GLN A 557 -65.50 9.69 -31.54
CA GLN A 557 -65.97 8.30 -31.55
C GLN A 557 -66.84 7.97 -30.33
N ARG A 558 -66.43 8.45 -29.13
CA ARG A 558 -67.17 8.22 -27.87
C ARG A 558 -68.47 9.00 -27.75
N THR A 559 -68.64 10.07 -28.49
CA THR A 559 -69.94 10.84 -28.51
C THR A 559 -70.97 10.20 -29.41
N LYS A 560 -70.58 9.18 -30.21
CA LYS A 560 -71.42 8.42 -31.10
C LYS A 560 -71.83 7.04 -30.55
N GLU A 561 -71.18 6.57 -29.48
CA GLU A 561 -71.58 5.43 -28.67
C GLU A 561 -72.36 5.90 -27.42
#